data_ee600cf4bbd68875d62bf464e7b288e8
#
_entry.id   ee600cf4bbd68875d62bf464e7b288e8
#
_cell.length_a   1.000
_cell.length_b   1.000
_cell.length_c   1.000
_cell.angle_alpha   90.00
_cell.angle_beta   90.00
_cell.angle_gamma   90.00
#
_symmetry.space_group_name_H-M   'P 1'
#
loop_
_entity.id
_entity.type
_entity.pdbx_description
1 polymer ?
#
loop_
_entity_poly.entity_id
_entity_poly.type
_entity_poly.pdbx_seq_one_letter_code
_entity_poly.pdbx_strand_id
1 'polypeptide(L)'
;MVNLTTVSEALKVLYINPIREFVNMQADPFAARILQTSDNITGYQKIVRAVQIGANGGAGAGTETGVLPQAGENLYKQFESDTKNLYGTISISDKILKSATGADAGSFVNALQRDVDTLVKTLKWSVARQIYGDGSGILVKLQASDAGKALKIQTGSNSRNLLPGLSVDVYNAAGTKVSSNSVATRITDVNHAAGTVTLDTATTAAVTAGGYLTMQGSKDLELTGLGKIFSTGGTLYGLDRTAYSWMNPTINTTFGAITEWGIQDAINQIEDTYDVSINHIAAGNKAYNSYMKLLNERRAINDTITLEGGFKALLFNGRPVTRNKFLDETTIDLYDTSLFTIDQIADWEWLDDDVHGILQRNARYATYEGSIAKYCDLMCRLPGGLARLKGVADPAAA
;
A
#
# COMPACT_ATOMS: atom_id res chain seq x y z
N MET A 1 -9.60 -8.70 -39.36
CA MET A 1 -8.15 -8.35 -39.26
C MET A 1 -7.93 -7.72 -37.92
N VAL A 2 -6.94 -8.21 -37.15
CA VAL A 2 -6.52 -7.55 -35.92
C VAL A 2 -5.74 -6.30 -36.32
N ASN A 3 -6.24 -5.12 -35.99
CA ASN A 3 -5.56 -3.86 -36.19
C ASN A 3 -5.41 -3.12 -34.84
N LEU A 4 -4.69 -2.02 -34.83
CA LEU A 4 -4.41 -1.25 -33.59
C LEU A 4 -5.70 -0.81 -32.90
N THR A 5 -6.70 -0.40 -33.66
CA THR A 5 -8.03 0.02 -33.15
C THR A 5 -8.75 -1.14 -32.49
N THR A 6 -8.77 -2.33 -33.13
CA THR A 6 -9.41 -3.53 -32.53
C THR A 6 -8.71 -3.97 -31.24
N VAL A 7 -7.40 -3.85 -31.15
CA VAL A 7 -6.63 -4.15 -29.90
C VAL A 7 -6.94 -3.11 -28.84
N SER A 8 -6.99 -1.82 -29.17
CA SER A 8 -7.37 -0.75 -28.24
C SER A 8 -8.79 -0.94 -27.69
N GLU A 9 -9.76 -1.27 -28.52
CA GLU A 9 -11.12 -1.58 -28.10
C GLU A 9 -11.19 -2.82 -27.19
N ALA A 10 -10.43 -3.87 -27.52
CA ALA A 10 -10.34 -5.06 -26.68
C ALA A 10 -9.77 -4.73 -25.30
N LEU A 11 -8.74 -3.89 -25.22
CA LEU A 11 -8.16 -3.43 -23.94
C LEU A 11 -9.18 -2.62 -23.13
N LYS A 12 -9.94 -1.72 -23.77
CA LYS A 12 -10.97 -0.91 -23.11
C LYS A 12 -12.11 -1.77 -22.55
N VAL A 13 -12.64 -2.68 -23.34
CA VAL A 13 -13.89 -3.38 -23.03
C VAL A 13 -13.64 -4.66 -22.23
N LEU A 14 -12.67 -5.48 -22.63
CA LEU A 14 -12.48 -6.81 -22.06
C LEU A 14 -11.57 -6.83 -20.83
N TYR A 15 -10.58 -5.95 -20.75
CA TYR A 15 -9.54 -6.06 -19.73
C TYR A 15 -9.64 -5.03 -18.59
N ILE A 16 -10.36 -3.90 -18.78
CA ILE A 16 -10.40 -2.86 -17.75
C ILE A 16 -11.15 -3.31 -16.48
N ASN A 17 -12.29 -3.97 -16.61
CA ASN A 17 -13.09 -4.41 -15.47
C ASN A 17 -12.39 -5.50 -14.65
N PRO A 18 -11.82 -6.57 -15.25
CA PRO A 18 -10.97 -7.51 -14.54
C PRO A 18 -9.79 -6.83 -13.83
N ILE A 19 -9.11 -5.85 -14.46
CA ILE A 19 -8.01 -5.12 -13.82
C ILE A 19 -8.49 -4.39 -12.57
N ARG A 20 -9.59 -3.65 -12.66
CA ARG A 20 -10.20 -2.96 -11.51
C ARG A 20 -10.53 -3.91 -10.37
N GLU A 21 -11.22 -5.00 -10.65
CA GLU A 21 -11.60 -6.00 -9.66
C GLU A 21 -10.36 -6.64 -9.01
N PHE A 22 -9.43 -7.14 -9.81
CA PHE A 22 -8.24 -7.83 -9.30
C PHE A 22 -7.30 -6.91 -8.51
N VAL A 23 -7.12 -5.67 -8.93
CA VAL A 23 -6.19 -4.76 -8.25
C VAL A 23 -6.85 -4.14 -7.01
N ASN A 24 -8.11 -3.73 -7.07
CA ASN A 24 -8.79 -3.08 -5.96
C ASN A 24 -9.19 -4.08 -4.85
N MET A 25 -9.76 -5.24 -5.20
CA MET A 25 -10.33 -6.16 -4.22
C MET A 25 -9.40 -7.30 -3.81
N GLN A 26 -8.52 -7.75 -4.69
CA GLN A 26 -7.67 -8.92 -4.42
C GLN A 26 -6.22 -8.57 -4.09
N ALA A 27 -5.86 -7.28 -4.04
CA ALA A 27 -4.52 -6.88 -3.69
C ALA A 27 -4.19 -7.23 -2.24
N ASP A 28 -5.09 -6.87 -1.33
CA ASP A 28 -4.91 -7.07 0.11
C ASP A 28 -6.27 -7.14 0.82
N PRO A 29 -6.42 -7.94 1.91
CA PRO A 29 -7.65 -8.01 2.70
C PRO A 29 -8.13 -6.67 3.26
N PHE A 30 -7.21 -5.77 3.58
CA PHE A 30 -7.51 -4.42 4.02
C PHE A 30 -8.07 -3.58 2.87
N ALA A 31 -7.41 -3.60 1.70
CA ALA A 31 -7.85 -2.86 0.52
C ALA A 31 -9.26 -3.25 0.06
N ALA A 32 -9.61 -4.55 0.16
CA ALA A 32 -10.92 -5.06 -0.20
C ALA A 32 -12.07 -4.53 0.67
N ARG A 33 -11.76 -4.09 1.90
CA ARG A 33 -12.75 -3.63 2.88
C ARG A 33 -12.86 -2.10 2.98
N ILE A 34 -12.01 -1.37 2.27
CA ILE A 34 -11.98 0.08 2.30
C ILE A 34 -12.88 0.65 1.22
N LEU A 35 -13.69 1.64 1.59
CA LEU A 35 -14.50 2.40 0.64
C LEU A 35 -13.62 3.22 -0.30
N GLN A 36 -13.88 3.11 -1.59
CA GLN A 36 -13.31 3.99 -2.61
C GLN A 36 -14.34 5.07 -2.97
N THR A 37 -13.94 6.34 -2.91
CA THR A 37 -14.85 7.47 -3.17
C THR A 37 -14.15 8.58 -3.95
N SER A 38 -14.91 9.36 -4.68
CA SER A 38 -14.47 10.57 -5.37
C SER A 38 -15.06 11.86 -4.78
N ASP A 39 -15.83 11.77 -3.68
CA ASP A 39 -16.60 12.87 -3.14
C ASP A 39 -15.73 13.97 -2.49
N ASN A 40 -14.50 13.65 -2.09
CA ASN A 40 -13.62 14.53 -1.34
C ASN A 40 -12.59 15.26 -2.22
N ILE A 41 -12.71 15.18 -3.53
CA ILE A 41 -11.77 15.83 -4.45
C ILE A 41 -12.17 17.30 -4.63
N THR A 42 -11.22 18.19 -4.33
CA THR A 42 -11.40 19.62 -4.52
C THR A 42 -10.33 20.18 -5.45
N GLY A 43 -10.75 20.93 -6.47
CA GLY A 43 -9.83 21.38 -7.52
C GLY A 43 -9.31 20.20 -8.34
N TYR A 44 -8.15 20.35 -8.97
CA TYR A 44 -7.64 19.34 -9.90
C TYR A 44 -6.80 18.22 -9.26
N GLN A 45 -6.33 18.36 -8.00
CA GLN A 45 -5.33 17.45 -7.45
C GLN A 45 -5.41 17.22 -5.94
N LYS A 46 -6.23 17.98 -5.20
CA LYS A 46 -6.25 17.91 -3.75
C LYS A 46 -7.45 17.14 -3.22
N ILE A 47 -7.15 16.24 -2.29
CA ILE A 47 -8.12 15.62 -1.42
C ILE A 47 -8.28 16.54 -0.22
N VAL A 48 -9.50 17.01 0.02
CA VAL A 48 -9.83 17.91 1.14
C VAL A 48 -10.96 17.30 1.93
N ARG A 49 -10.73 17.06 3.22
CA ARG A 49 -11.72 16.46 4.11
C ARG A 49 -11.82 17.23 5.41
N ALA A 50 -13.02 17.64 5.78
CA ALA A 50 -13.29 18.18 7.11
C ALA A 50 -13.49 17.03 8.11
N VAL A 51 -12.71 17.04 9.18
CA VAL A 51 -12.80 16.07 10.28
C VAL A 51 -13.22 16.78 11.54
N GLN A 52 -14.30 16.31 12.19
CA GLN A 52 -14.72 16.80 13.49
C GLN A 52 -13.81 16.19 14.57
N ILE A 53 -13.24 17.06 15.40
CA ILE A 53 -12.26 16.67 16.43
C ILE A 53 -12.73 16.95 17.85
N GLY A 54 -13.87 17.59 18.04
CA GLY A 54 -14.38 17.96 19.35
C GLY A 54 -15.88 17.71 19.50
N ALA A 55 -16.29 17.52 20.75
CA ALA A 55 -17.69 17.45 21.10
C ALA A 55 -18.32 18.84 21.11
N ASN A 56 -19.61 18.92 20.83
CA ASN A 56 -20.40 20.14 21.05
C ASN A 56 -20.60 20.32 22.55
N GLY A 57 -20.12 21.43 23.11
CA GLY A 57 -20.26 21.77 24.54
C GLY A 57 -21.68 22.09 25.00
N GLY A 58 -22.68 22.06 24.11
CA GLY A 58 -24.06 22.41 24.41
C GLY A 58 -24.91 21.32 25.10
N ALA A 59 -24.29 20.19 25.48
CA ALA A 59 -24.99 19.11 26.18
C ALA A 59 -24.65 19.13 27.69
N GLY A 60 -25.65 19.14 28.53
CA GLY A 60 -25.47 19.11 30.00
C GLY A 60 -26.77 18.90 30.73
N ALA A 61 -26.69 18.49 31.99
CA ALA A 61 -27.84 18.43 32.89
C ALA A 61 -28.07 19.82 33.53
N GLY A 62 -29.29 20.20 33.74
CA GLY A 62 -29.67 21.47 34.38
C GLY A 62 -30.75 21.27 35.42
N THR A 63 -30.97 22.30 36.24
CA THR A 63 -32.13 22.37 37.13
C THR A 63 -33.35 22.87 36.38
N GLU A 64 -34.56 22.59 36.88
CA GLU A 64 -35.83 22.97 36.24
C GLU A 64 -35.93 24.46 35.92
N THR A 65 -35.33 25.30 36.76
CA THR A 65 -35.35 26.77 36.62
C THR A 65 -33.98 27.38 36.29
N GLY A 66 -33.00 26.54 36.00
CA GLY A 66 -31.63 26.98 35.72
C GLY A 66 -31.41 27.43 34.29
N VAL A 67 -30.26 28.05 34.06
CA VAL A 67 -29.81 28.42 32.71
C VAL A 67 -29.45 27.15 31.93
N LEU A 68 -29.95 27.05 30.69
CA LEU A 68 -29.60 25.94 29.79
C LEU A 68 -28.09 25.97 29.42
N PRO A 69 -27.50 24.81 29.13
CA PRO A 69 -26.13 24.77 28.65
C PRO A 69 -25.93 25.67 27.43
N GLN A 70 -24.83 26.41 27.42
CA GLN A 70 -24.53 27.25 26.26
C GLN A 70 -24.15 26.34 25.07
N ALA A 71 -24.65 26.71 23.88
CA ALA A 71 -24.26 26.03 22.66
C ALA A 71 -22.76 26.17 22.44
N GLY A 72 -22.09 25.06 22.30
CA GLY A 72 -20.68 25.00 21.92
C GLY A 72 -20.48 25.02 20.41
N GLU A 73 -19.30 25.42 19.99
CA GLU A 73 -18.93 25.34 18.58
C GLU A 73 -18.35 23.94 18.28
N ASN A 74 -18.77 23.37 17.16
CA ASN A 74 -18.14 22.14 16.66
C ASN A 74 -16.73 22.45 16.16
N LEU A 75 -15.73 21.75 16.68
CA LEU A 75 -14.36 21.90 16.24
C LEU A 75 -14.09 21.01 15.02
N TYR A 76 -13.84 21.63 13.88
CA TYR A 76 -13.44 20.95 12.64
C TYR A 76 -11.99 21.29 12.31
N LYS A 77 -11.30 20.32 11.75
CA LYS A 77 -10.00 20.50 11.09
C LYS A 77 -10.07 19.94 9.68
N GLN A 78 -9.34 20.57 8.80
CA GLN A 78 -9.25 20.18 7.41
C GLN A 78 -8.01 19.32 7.19
N PHE A 79 -8.22 18.12 6.65
CA PHE A 79 -7.16 17.27 6.12
C PHE A 79 -6.96 17.60 4.66
N GLU A 80 -5.71 17.74 4.25
CA GLU A 80 -5.31 17.96 2.87
C GLU A 80 -4.25 16.94 2.48
N SER A 81 -4.45 16.27 1.35
CA SER A 81 -3.45 15.42 0.71
C SER A 81 -3.47 15.64 -0.78
N ASP A 82 -2.31 15.54 -1.42
CA ASP A 82 -2.23 15.53 -2.88
C ASP A 82 -2.46 14.11 -3.39
N THR A 83 -3.25 13.96 -4.46
CA THR A 83 -3.44 12.67 -5.11
C THR A 83 -2.11 12.12 -5.62
N LYS A 84 -1.89 10.82 -5.42
CA LYS A 84 -0.73 10.08 -5.92
C LYS A 84 -1.09 9.40 -7.23
N ASN A 85 -0.11 9.30 -8.12
CA ASN A 85 -0.30 8.74 -9.44
C ASN A 85 0.24 7.32 -9.47
N LEU A 86 -0.63 6.37 -9.73
CA LEU A 86 -0.25 4.96 -9.91
C LEU A 86 -0.30 4.63 -11.39
N TYR A 87 0.78 4.10 -11.92
CA TYR A 87 0.90 3.77 -13.34
C TYR A 87 1.28 2.30 -13.55
N GLY A 88 0.79 1.75 -14.67
CA GLY A 88 1.24 0.48 -15.21
C GLY A 88 1.34 0.56 -16.72
N THR A 89 2.44 0.10 -17.30
CA THR A 89 2.70 0.21 -18.74
C THR A 89 2.95 -1.16 -19.35
N ILE A 90 2.36 -1.42 -20.52
CA ILE A 90 2.66 -2.56 -21.38
C ILE A 90 3.35 -2.08 -22.64
N SER A 91 4.24 -2.89 -23.21
CA SER A 91 4.93 -2.58 -24.45
C SER A 91 4.83 -3.77 -25.41
N ILE A 92 4.40 -3.50 -26.63
CA ILE A 92 4.18 -4.51 -27.69
C ILE A 92 5.04 -4.17 -28.90
N SER A 93 5.80 -5.14 -29.41
CA SER A 93 6.63 -4.96 -30.60
C SER A 93 5.75 -4.87 -31.87
N ASP A 94 6.07 -3.94 -32.79
CA ASP A 94 5.45 -3.81 -34.10
C ASP A 94 5.53 -5.12 -34.93
N LYS A 95 6.61 -5.89 -34.76
CA LYS A 95 6.77 -7.20 -35.41
C LYS A 95 5.70 -8.20 -34.93
N ILE A 96 5.41 -8.22 -33.63
CA ILE A 96 4.38 -9.10 -33.04
C ILE A 96 3.00 -8.66 -33.54
N LEU A 97 2.71 -7.36 -33.57
CA LEU A 97 1.46 -6.83 -34.07
C LEU A 97 1.23 -7.17 -35.55
N LYS A 98 2.27 -7.05 -36.38
CA LYS A 98 2.20 -7.41 -37.81
C LYS A 98 2.11 -8.91 -38.06
N SER A 99 2.71 -9.74 -37.25
CA SER A 99 2.59 -11.19 -37.33
C SER A 99 1.17 -11.68 -37.02
N ALA A 100 0.42 -10.93 -36.20
CA ALA A 100 -0.96 -11.22 -35.84
C ALA A 100 -1.98 -10.97 -36.96
N THR A 101 -1.60 -10.31 -38.05
CA THR A 101 -2.47 -10.07 -39.20
C THR A 101 -2.58 -11.27 -40.14
N GLY A 102 -1.81 -12.36 -39.90
CA GLY A 102 -1.84 -13.63 -40.61
C GLY A 102 -2.62 -14.73 -39.92
N ALA A 103 -2.31 -15.99 -40.25
CA ALA A 103 -2.96 -17.19 -39.70
C ALA A 103 -2.81 -17.40 -38.19
N ASP A 104 -1.93 -16.62 -37.51
CA ASP A 104 -1.56 -16.76 -36.11
C ASP A 104 -2.20 -15.70 -35.17
N ALA A 105 -3.37 -15.17 -35.50
CA ALA A 105 -4.07 -14.20 -34.66
C ALA A 105 -4.29 -14.69 -33.21
N GLY A 106 -4.48 -16.00 -33.02
CA GLY A 106 -4.59 -16.61 -31.69
C GLY A 106 -3.33 -16.52 -30.85
N SER A 107 -2.15 -16.60 -31.45
CA SER A 107 -0.86 -16.46 -30.77
C SER A 107 -0.64 -15.03 -30.25
N PHE A 108 -1.05 -14.03 -30.98
CA PHE A 108 -0.99 -12.63 -30.57
C PHE A 108 -1.92 -12.34 -29.38
N VAL A 109 -3.19 -12.77 -29.46
CA VAL A 109 -4.16 -12.59 -28.38
C VAL A 109 -3.65 -13.22 -27.09
N ASN A 110 -3.09 -14.43 -27.16
CA ASN A 110 -2.51 -15.12 -26.02
C ASN A 110 -1.26 -14.40 -25.45
N ALA A 111 -0.43 -13.79 -26.31
CA ALA A 111 0.72 -13.01 -25.87
C ALA A 111 0.28 -11.72 -25.16
N LEU A 112 -0.65 -10.97 -25.75
CA LEU A 112 -1.22 -9.77 -25.15
C LEU A 112 -1.89 -10.06 -23.80
N GLN A 113 -2.70 -11.11 -23.73
CA GLN A 113 -3.35 -11.52 -22.48
C GLN A 113 -2.34 -11.84 -21.41
N ARG A 114 -1.26 -12.56 -21.72
CA ARG A 114 -0.18 -12.87 -20.77
C ARG A 114 0.53 -11.61 -20.28
N ASP A 115 0.78 -10.63 -21.14
CA ASP A 115 1.41 -9.37 -20.77
C ASP A 115 0.48 -8.54 -19.87
N VAL A 116 -0.81 -8.47 -20.15
CA VAL A 116 -1.83 -7.84 -19.29
C VAL A 116 -1.93 -8.56 -17.95
N ASP A 117 -1.99 -9.89 -17.92
CA ASP A 117 -2.05 -10.67 -16.67
C ASP A 117 -0.80 -10.45 -15.80
N THR A 118 0.37 -10.32 -16.44
CA THR A 118 1.62 -10.03 -15.73
C THR A 118 1.62 -8.61 -15.17
N LEU A 119 1.13 -7.63 -15.94
CA LEU A 119 0.95 -6.26 -15.46
C LEU A 119 0.02 -6.20 -14.26
N VAL A 120 -1.15 -6.87 -14.33
CA VAL A 120 -2.12 -6.94 -13.22
C VAL A 120 -1.49 -7.52 -11.95
N LYS A 121 -0.72 -8.60 -12.07
CA LYS A 121 0.00 -9.19 -10.94
C LYS A 121 1.00 -8.22 -10.32
N THR A 122 1.72 -7.48 -11.16
CA THR A 122 2.71 -6.48 -10.70
C THR A 122 2.02 -5.28 -10.05
N LEU A 123 0.94 -4.77 -10.63
CA LEU A 123 0.13 -3.69 -10.06
C LEU A 123 -0.46 -4.09 -8.70
N LYS A 124 -1.07 -5.28 -8.63
CA LYS A 124 -1.60 -5.85 -7.40
C LYS A 124 -0.55 -5.91 -6.29
N TRP A 125 0.64 -6.42 -6.61
CA TRP A 125 1.76 -6.45 -5.68
C TRP A 125 2.20 -5.04 -5.27
N SER A 126 2.32 -4.11 -6.23
CA SER A 126 2.76 -2.73 -5.98
C SER A 126 1.78 -1.98 -5.09
N VAL A 127 0.48 -2.06 -5.37
CA VAL A 127 -0.57 -1.40 -4.55
C VAL A 127 -0.61 -1.99 -3.14
N ALA A 128 -0.59 -3.32 -3.00
CA ALA A 128 -0.58 -3.97 -1.70
C ALA A 128 0.65 -3.56 -0.86
N ARG A 129 1.82 -3.41 -1.50
CA ARG A 129 3.03 -2.92 -0.83
C ARG A 129 2.90 -1.45 -0.41
N GLN A 130 2.41 -0.59 -1.31
CA GLN A 130 2.27 0.84 -1.05
C GLN A 130 1.29 1.14 0.08
N ILE A 131 0.19 0.37 0.20
CA ILE A 131 -0.77 0.49 1.31
C ILE A 131 -0.08 0.34 2.67
N TYR A 132 0.91 -0.55 2.80
CA TYR A 132 1.67 -0.74 4.04
C TYR A 132 2.96 0.11 4.10
N GLY A 133 3.25 0.86 3.04
CA GLY A 133 4.40 1.77 2.95
C GLY A 133 4.22 3.06 3.74
N ASP A 134 5.28 3.85 3.75
CA ASP A 134 5.32 5.18 4.38
C ASP A 134 5.23 6.35 3.39
N GLY A 135 5.03 6.05 2.11
CA GLY A 135 4.99 7.03 1.01
C GLY A 135 6.35 7.41 0.45
N SER A 136 7.46 6.98 1.07
CA SER A 136 8.83 7.28 0.61
C SER A 136 9.23 6.53 -0.67
N GLY A 137 8.52 5.45 -1.01
CA GLY A 137 8.86 4.59 -2.14
C GLY A 137 10.03 3.63 -1.87
N ILE A 138 10.56 3.57 -0.66
CA ILE A 138 11.68 2.70 -0.30
C ILE A 138 11.25 1.23 -0.31
N LEU A 139 11.87 0.45 -1.20
CA LEU A 139 11.68 -1.00 -1.25
C LEU A 139 12.49 -1.71 -0.16
N VAL A 140 13.78 -1.43 -0.11
CA VAL A 140 14.72 -1.94 0.89
C VAL A 140 15.82 -0.94 1.18
N LYS A 141 16.40 -1.01 2.37
CA LYS A 141 17.64 -0.31 2.72
C LYS A 141 18.84 -1.20 2.40
N LEU A 142 19.97 -0.56 2.06
CA LEU A 142 21.20 -1.19 1.63
C LEU A 142 22.30 -1.00 2.66
N GLN A 143 23.21 -1.97 2.71
CA GLN A 143 24.51 -1.81 3.36
C GLN A 143 25.46 -1.02 2.47
N ALA A 144 26.55 -0.52 3.04
CA ALA A 144 27.64 0.06 2.23
C ALA A 144 28.17 -0.97 1.24
N SER A 145 28.35 -0.57 0.00
CA SER A 145 28.94 -1.37 -1.06
C SER A 145 29.66 -0.49 -2.07
N ASP A 146 30.71 -1.02 -2.68
CA ASP A 146 31.37 -0.37 -3.81
C ASP A 146 30.43 -0.29 -5.03
N ALA A 147 30.79 0.57 -5.99
CA ALA A 147 30.08 0.64 -7.25
C ALA A 147 30.09 -0.73 -7.96
N GLY A 148 28.92 -1.24 -8.32
CA GLY A 148 28.80 -2.58 -8.89
C GLY A 148 27.38 -2.99 -9.17
N LYS A 149 27.22 -4.24 -9.59
CA LYS A 149 25.90 -4.84 -9.88
C LYS A 149 25.28 -5.54 -8.68
N ALA A 150 26.08 -6.06 -7.76
CA ALA A 150 25.63 -6.79 -6.58
C ALA A 150 25.62 -5.85 -5.36
N LEU A 151 24.45 -5.67 -4.76
CA LEU A 151 24.25 -4.83 -3.60
C LEU A 151 23.77 -5.69 -2.42
N LYS A 152 24.24 -5.36 -1.22
CA LYS A 152 23.84 -6.06 0.01
C LYS A 152 22.66 -5.34 0.66
N ILE A 153 21.64 -6.10 1.00
CA ILE A 153 20.45 -5.60 1.71
C ILE A 153 20.79 -5.43 3.19
N GLN A 154 20.36 -4.34 3.79
CA GLN A 154 20.57 -4.09 5.22
C GLN A 154 19.79 -5.11 6.05
N THR A 155 20.43 -5.64 7.10
CA THR A 155 19.80 -6.54 8.05
C THR A 155 18.53 -5.87 8.65
N GLY A 156 17.43 -6.61 8.67
CA GLY A 156 16.13 -6.10 9.12
C GLY A 156 15.28 -5.45 8.02
N SER A 157 15.85 -5.19 6.82
CA SER A 157 15.06 -4.76 5.68
C SER A 157 14.34 -5.94 5.01
N ASN A 158 13.10 -5.73 4.62
CA ASN A 158 12.26 -6.79 4.05
C ASN A 158 12.59 -7.02 2.56
N SER A 159 13.44 -8.02 2.27
CA SER A 159 13.80 -8.42 0.90
C SER A 159 12.61 -8.90 0.04
N ARG A 160 11.47 -9.21 0.67
CA ARG A 160 10.23 -9.61 -0.03
C ARG A 160 9.63 -8.49 -0.87
N ASN A 161 10.08 -7.25 -0.62
CA ASN A 161 9.70 -6.08 -1.44
C ASN A 161 10.46 -6.02 -2.77
N LEU A 162 11.31 -6.99 -3.06
CA LEU A 162 12.05 -7.07 -4.32
C LEU A 162 11.55 -8.24 -5.17
N LEU A 163 11.36 -7.97 -6.45
CA LEU A 163 11.04 -9.00 -7.45
C LEU A 163 12.03 -8.88 -8.62
N PRO A 164 12.51 -10.01 -9.19
CA PRO A 164 13.25 -9.97 -10.43
C PRO A 164 12.43 -9.32 -11.55
N GLY A 165 13.08 -8.53 -12.40
CA GLY A 165 12.45 -7.81 -13.50
C GLY A 165 11.99 -6.38 -13.16
N LEU A 166 11.91 -5.99 -11.88
CA LEU A 166 11.56 -4.61 -11.51
C LEU A 166 12.61 -3.60 -11.99
N SER A 167 12.14 -2.49 -12.55
CA SER A 167 12.96 -1.31 -12.82
C SER A 167 13.10 -0.49 -11.55
N VAL A 168 14.36 -0.23 -11.14
CA VAL A 168 14.65 0.39 -9.85
C VAL A 168 15.64 1.54 -9.99
N ASP A 169 15.54 2.48 -9.06
CA ASP A 169 16.54 3.51 -8.81
C ASP A 169 17.28 3.21 -7.50
N VAL A 170 18.58 3.41 -7.53
CA VAL A 170 19.47 3.23 -6.36
C VAL A 170 19.86 4.60 -5.84
N TYR A 171 19.72 4.82 -4.56
CA TYR A 171 20.09 6.04 -3.86
C TYR A 171 21.08 5.74 -2.73
N ASN A 172 21.99 6.68 -2.48
CA ASN A 172 22.80 6.67 -1.26
C ASN A 172 21.98 7.17 -0.05
N ALA A 173 22.54 7.12 1.15
CA ALA A 173 21.87 7.57 2.37
C ALA A 173 21.52 9.08 2.36
N ALA A 174 22.24 9.88 1.61
CA ALA A 174 21.97 11.31 1.43
C ALA A 174 20.84 11.60 0.42
N GLY A 175 20.27 10.56 -0.20
CA GLY A 175 19.19 10.71 -1.19
C GLY A 175 19.66 11.08 -2.59
N THR A 176 20.97 10.98 -2.87
CA THR A 176 21.52 11.18 -4.20
C THR A 176 21.41 9.88 -5.00
N LYS A 177 20.89 9.97 -6.22
CA LYS A 177 20.76 8.82 -7.13
C LYS A 177 22.15 8.37 -7.61
N VAL A 178 22.43 7.07 -7.48
CA VAL A 178 23.66 6.41 -7.92
C VAL A 178 23.44 5.33 -8.98
N SER A 179 22.20 5.12 -9.42
CA SER A 179 21.89 4.36 -10.64
C SER A 179 22.00 5.25 -11.87
N SER A 180 22.12 4.63 -13.04
CA SER A 180 22.17 5.39 -14.31
C SER A 180 20.92 6.24 -14.51
N ASN A 181 21.10 7.46 -15.04
CA ASN A 181 20.00 8.34 -15.42
C ASN A 181 19.53 8.09 -16.87
N SER A 182 20.38 7.46 -17.68
CA SER A 182 20.13 7.27 -19.12
C SER A 182 19.56 5.89 -19.47
N VAL A 183 19.76 4.90 -18.59
CA VAL A 183 19.29 3.52 -18.79
C VAL A 183 18.56 3.06 -17.54
N ALA A 184 17.37 2.46 -17.74
CA ALA A 184 16.62 1.84 -16.64
C ALA A 184 17.46 0.71 -16.05
N THR A 185 17.67 0.74 -14.74
CA THR A 185 18.35 -0.33 -14.00
C THR A 185 17.31 -1.35 -13.55
N ARG A 186 17.52 -2.64 -13.88
CA ARG A 186 16.58 -3.71 -13.53
C ARG A 186 17.22 -4.70 -12.56
N ILE A 187 16.37 -5.25 -11.70
CA ILE A 187 16.76 -6.37 -10.84
C ILE A 187 16.81 -7.63 -11.68
N THR A 188 17.97 -8.28 -11.74
CA THR A 188 18.15 -9.58 -12.43
C THR A 188 17.93 -10.75 -11.49
N ASP A 189 18.36 -10.63 -10.23
CA ASP A 189 18.24 -11.68 -9.23
C ASP A 189 18.12 -11.12 -7.82
N VAL A 190 17.42 -11.84 -6.96
CA VAL A 190 17.27 -11.54 -5.52
C VAL A 190 17.56 -12.79 -4.71
N ASN A 191 18.71 -12.81 -4.05
CA ASN A 191 19.05 -13.89 -3.13
C ASN A 191 18.57 -13.54 -1.70
N HIS A 192 17.40 -14.04 -1.32
CA HIS A 192 16.80 -13.79 -0.01
C HIS A 192 17.60 -14.37 1.15
N ALA A 193 18.29 -15.50 0.92
CA ALA A 193 19.08 -16.16 1.97
C ALA A 193 20.40 -15.40 2.26
N ALA A 194 21.08 -14.94 1.19
CA ALA A 194 22.31 -14.15 1.32
C ALA A 194 22.05 -12.66 1.57
N GLY A 195 20.79 -12.19 1.43
CA GLY A 195 20.45 -10.77 1.54
C GLY A 195 21.13 -9.93 0.46
N THR A 196 21.18 -10.42 -0.79
CA THR A 196 21.81 -9.70 -1.91
C THR A 196 20.82 -9.49 -3.04
N VAL A 197 20.96 -8.38 -3.74
CA VAL A 197 20.24 -8.07 -4.98
C VAL A 197 21.24 -7.79 -6.08
N THR A 198 20.98 -8.38 -7.25
CA THR A 198 21.84 -8.20 -8.44
C THR A 198 21.09 -7.37 -9.49
N LEU A 199 21.78 -6.39 -10.03
CA LEU A 199 21.28 -5.47 -11.04
C LEU A 199 21.86 -5.82 -12.42
N ASP A 200 21.14 -5.47 -13.48
CA ASP A 200 21.62 -5.60 -14.87
C ASP A 200 22.72 -4.57 -15.18
N THR A 201 22.60 -3.38 -14.58
CA THR A 201 23.53 -2.26 -14.78
C THR A 201 24.21 -1.90 -13.45
N ALA A 202 25.52 -1.70 -13.48
CA ALA A 202 26.27 -1.30 -12.30
C ALA A 202 25.87 0.12 -11.83
N THR A 203 25.94 0.35 -10.53
CA THR A 203 25.80 1.70 -9.96
C THR A 203 26.96 2.58 -10.42
N THR A 204 26.72 3.87 -10.62
CA THR A 204 27.70 4.85 -11.07
C THR A 204 28.66 5.30 -9.97
N ALA A 205 28.28 5.07 -8.72
CA ALA A 205 29.07 5.36 -7.53
C ALA A 205 28.79 4.34 -6.42
N ALA A 206 29.63 4.33 -5.41
CA ALA A 206 29.46 3.51 -4.21
C ALA A 206 28.15 3.86 -3.47
N VAL A 207 27.49 2.85 -2.91
CA VAL A 207 26.32 3.02 -2.06
C VAL A 207 26.79 3.14 -0.62
N THR A 208 26.39 4.20 0.07
CA THR A 208 26.70 4.38 1.49
C THR A 208 25.76 3.55 2.37
N ALA A 209 26.17 3.23 3.58
CA ALA A 209 25.31 2.52 4.55
C ALA A 209 24.01 3.32 4.80
N GLY A 210 22.88 2.65 4.72
CA GLY A 210 21.57 3.29 4.77
C GLY A 210 21.08 3.81 3.41
N GLY A 211 21.83 3.60 2.32
CA GLY A 211 21.31 3.77 0.95
C GLY A 211 20.08 2.88 0.72
N TYR A 212 19.34 3.12 -0.33
CA TYR A 212 18.07 2.44 -0.55
C TYR A 212 17.73 2.26 -2.03
N LEU A 213 16.86 1.29 -2.29
CA LEU A 213 16.24 1.06 -3.58
C LEU A 213 14.81 1.60 -3.58
N THR A 214 14.41 2.22 -4.69
CA THR A 214 13.01 2.57 -4.98
C THR A 214 12.61 1.98 -6.32
N MET A 215 11.31 1.89 -6.60
CA MET A 215 10.89 1.73 -8.00
C MET A 215 11.33 2.94 -8.81
N GLN A 216 11.59 2.73 -10.09
CA GLN A 216 12.06 3.81 -10.97
C GLN A 216 11.11 5.01 -10.93
N GLY A 217 11.64 6.18 -10.58
CA GLY A 217 10.89 7.43 -10.50
C GLY A 217 9.87 7.54 -9.38
N SER A 218 9.79 6.57 -8.45
CA SER A 218 8.74 6.54 -7.41
C SER A 218 9.17 7.13 -6.05
N LYS A 219 10.36 7.71 -5.96
CA LYS A 219 10.85 8.29 -4.71
C LYS A 219 9.90 9.40 -4.22
N ASP A 220 9.40 9.27 -2.98
CA ASP A 220 8.51 10.20 -2.29
C ASP A 220 7.16 10.47 -3.02
N LEU A 221 6.78 9.59 -3.98
CA LEU A 221 5.57 9.73 -4.80
C LEU A 221 4.54 8.63 -4.58
N GLU A 222 4.80 7.70 -3.68
CA GLU A 222 3.88 6.60 -3.38
C GLU A 222 2.72 7.03 -2.46
N LEU A 223 1.72 6.14 -2.33
CA LEU A 223 0.55 6.36 -1.47
C LEU A 223 0.95 6.70 -0.03
N THR A 224 0.17 7.54 0.62
CA THR A 224 0.22 7.74 2.07
C THR A 224 -0.27 6.48 2.77
N GLY A 225 0.61 5.49 2.90
CA GLY A 225 0.26 4.18 3.41
C GLY A 225 0.19 4.10 4.93
N LEU A 226 -0.20 2.92 5.43
CA LEU A 226 -0.30 2.60 6.85
C LEU A 226 1.03 2.83 7.60
N GLY A 227 2.18 2.65 6.93
CA GLY A 227 3.48 2.93 7.54
C GLY A 227 3.62 4.38 8.00
N LYS A 228 3.11 5.34 7.21
CA LYS A 228 3.09 6.77 7.58
C LYS A 228 1.97 7.09 8.56
N ILE A 229 0.80 6.49 8.39
CA ILE A 229 -0.35 6.72 9.29
C ILE A 229 -0.03 6.22 10.70
N PHE A 230 0.57 5.05 10.85
CA PHE A 230 1.02 4.48 12.12
C PHE A 230 2.36 5.02 12.65
N SER A 231 2.93 6.06 12.06
CA SER A 231 4.06 6.77 12.65
C SER A 231 3.59 7.86 13.62
N THR A 232 4.46 8.28 14.52
CA THR A 232 4.22 9.40 15.44
C THR A 232 5.10 10.58 15.03
N GLY A 233 4.62 11.79 15.26
CA GLY A 233 5.33 13.03 14.91
C GLY A 233 5.32 13.37 13.41
N GLY A 234 5.88 14.51 13.07
CA GLY A 234 5.89 15.04 11.71
C GLY A 234 4.50 15.46 11.23
N THR A 235 4.39 15.66 9.90
CA THR A 235 3.16 16.12 9.26
C THR A 235 2.40 14.96 8.62
N LEU A 236 1.09 14.89 8.87
CA LEU A 236 0.17 14.00 8.19
C LEU A 236 -1.03 14.81 7.70
N TYR A 237 -1.41 14.67 6.44
CA TYR A 237 -2.53 15.38 5.81
C TYR A 237 -2.52 16.89 6.05
N GLY A 238 -1.33 17.50 5.96
CA GLY A 238 -1.14 18.95 6.14
C GLY A 238 -1.10 19.42 7.60
N LEU A 239 -1.37 18.56 8.59
CA LEU A 239 -1.38 18.91 10.01
C LEU A 239 -0.14 18.35 10.75
N ASP A 240 0.40 19.16 11.67
CA ASP A 240 1.51 18.76 12.54
C ASP A 240 0.97 17.91 13.71
N ARG A 241 1.46 16.66 13.82
CA ARG A 241 1.08 15.72 14.87
C ARG A 241 1.58 16.10 16.26
N THR A 242 2.59 16.96 16.36
CA THR A 242 3.07 17.46 17.66
C THR A 242 2.08 18.46 18.25
N ALA A 243 1.39 19.22 17.40
CA ALA A 243 0.34 20.16 17.81
C ALA A 243 -1.00 19.46 18.06
N TYR A 244 -1.24 18.31 17.40
CA TYR A 244 -2.51 17.59 17.44
C TYR A 244 -2.30 16.14 17.87
N SER A 245 -2.26 15.88 19.19
CA SER A 245 -2.00 14.56 19.78
C SER A 245 -2.99 13.47 19.34
N TRP A 246 -4.25 13.84 19.09
CA TRP A 246 -5.30 12.95 18.60
C TRP A 246 -5.00 12.35 17.19
N MET A 247 -4.02 12.89 16.47
CA MET A 247 -3.53 12.34 15.20
C MET A 247 -2.47 11.25 15.37
N ASN A 248 -2.01 11.00 16.59
CA ASN A 248 -0.99 9.98 16.85
C ASN A 248 -1.63 8.65 17.24
N PRO A 249 -1.33 7.56 16.52
CA PRO A 249 -1.77 6.23 16.92
C PRO A 249 -1.07 5.78 18.20
N THR A 250 -1.67 4.84 18.91
CA THR A 250 -1.05 4.19 20.07
C THR A 250 -0.02 3.17 19.57
N ILE A 251 1.26 3.38 19.90
CA ILE A 251 2.34 2.48 19.48
C ILE A 251 3.01 1.87 20.71
N ASN A 252 2.89 0.55 20.86
CA ASN A 252 3.68 -0.22 21.81
C ASN A 252 4.90 -0.80 21.06
N THR A 253 6.10 -0.37 21.43
CA THR A 253 7.35 -0.77 20.74
C THR A 253 7.97 -2.04 21.31
N THR A 254 7.51 -2.50 22.49
CA THR A 254 8.09 -3.61 23.24
C THR A 254 7.00 -4.52 23.81
N PHE A 255 6.14 -5.04 22.91
CA PHE A 255 4.99 -5.84 23.34
C PHE A 255 5.42 -7.15 24.02
N GLY A 256 6.46 -7.82 23.53
CA GLY A 256 6.99 -9.06 24.10
C GLY A 256 6.15 -10.30 23.75
N ALA A 257 6.07 -11.25 24.69
CA ALA A 257 5.34 -12.51 24.50
C ALA A 257 3.86 -12.25 24.23
N ILE A 258 3.34 -12.88 23.18
CA ILE A 258 1.95 -12.69 22.78
C ILE A 258 1.00 -13.34 23.80
N THR A 259 0.00 -12.59 24.23
CA THR A 259 -1.08 -13.07 25.09
C THR A 259 -2.41 -12.53 24.58
N GLU A 260 -3.50 -13.27 24.80
CA GLU A 260 -4.85 -12.82 24.46
C GLU A 260 -5.21 -11.54 25.23
N TRP A 261 -4.85 -11.49 26.52
CA TRP A 261 -5.08 -10.31 27.36
C TRP A 261 -4.36 -9.09 26.85
N GLY A 262 -3.08 -9.21 26.44
CA GLY A 262 -2.33 -8.08 25.91
C GLY A 262 -2.92 -7.50 24.62
N ILE A 263 -3.44 -8.36 23.74
CA ILE A 263 -4.16 -7.89 22.54
C ILE A 263 -5.47 -7.22 22.94
N GLN A 264 -6.24 -7.82 23.87
CA GLN A 264 -7.51 -7.26 24.31
C GLN A 264 -7.32 -5.93 25.06
N ASP A 265 -6.29 -5.80 25.91
CA ASP A 265 -5.97 -4.55 26.58
C ASP A 265 -5.66 -3.42 25.59
N ALA A 266 -4.89 -3.72 24.54
CA ALA A 266 -4.61 -2.74 23.50
C ALA A 266 -5.88 -2.32 22.73
N ILE A 267 -6.81 -3.25 22.52
CA ILE A 267 -8.11 -2.94 21.90
C ILE A 267 -8.94 -2.07 22.82
N ASN A 268 -9.10 -2.46 24.10
CA ASN A 268 -9.88 -1.72 25.08
C ASN A 268 -9.36 -0.28 25.24
N GLN A 269 -8.03 -0.11 25.29
CA GLN A 269 -7.42 1.23 25.40
C GLN A 269 -7.85 2.17 24.28
N ILE A 270 -7.99 1.65 23.04
CA ILE A 270 -8.40 2.46 21.90
C ILE A 270 -9.90 2.69 21.94
N GLU A 271 -10.68 1.63 22.15
CA GLU A 271 -12.14 1.70 22.20
C GLU A 271 -12.60 2.67 23.28
N ASP A 272 -12.00 2.62 24.47
CA ASP A 272 -12.31 3.53 25.59
C ASP A 272 -11.89 5.00 25.34
N THR A 273 -10.77 5.20 24.61
CA THR A 273 -10.22 6.56 24.40
C THR A 273 -10.89 7.30 23.25
N TYR A 274 -11.17 6.58 22.15
CA TYR A 274 -11.58 7.19 20.89
C TYR A 274 -12.98 6.78 20.42
N ASP A 275 -13.70 5.95 21.19
CA ASP A 275 -15.02 5.42 20.84
C ASP A 275 -15.04 4.76 19.44
N VAL A 276 -13.99 3.97 19.17
CA VAL A 276 -13.77 3.28 17.89
C VAL A 276 -13.85 1.77 18.13
N SER A 277 -14.63 1.06 17.32
CA SER A 277 -14.70 -0.41 17.39
C SER A 277 -13.71 -1.04 16.41
N ILE A 278 -12.66 -1.67 16.95
CA ILE A 278 -11.67 -2.38 16.12
C ILE A 278 -12.33 -3.57 15.42
N ASN A 279 -12.30 -3.59 14.09
CA ASN A 279 -12.93 -4.63 13.28
C ASN A 279 -11.95 -5.47 12.45
N HIS A 280 -10.66 -5.12 12.46
CA HIS A 280 -9.65 -5.84 11.68
C HIS A 280 -8.28 -5.81 12.38
N ILE A 281 -7.59 -6.95 12.32
CA ILE A 281 -6.25 -7.14 12.87
C ILE A 281 -5.34 -7.62 11.76
N ALA A 282 -4.29 -6.86 11.45
CA ALA A 282 -3.26 -7.28 10.50
C ALA A 282 -1.99 -7.67 11.25
N ALA A 283 -1.42 -8.82 10.93
CA ALA A 283 -0.22 -9.32 11.60
C ALA A 283 0.89 -9.64 10.59
N GLY A 284 2.11 -9.28 10.94
CA GLY A 284 3.30 -9.73 10.24
C GLY A 284 3.50 -11.25 10.37
N ASN A 285 4.35 -11.83 9.54
CA ASN A 285 4.46 -13.30 9.46
C ASN A 285 4.82 -13.97 10.80
N LYS A 286 5.78 -13.42 11.55
CA LYS A 286 6.17 -14.00 12.85
C LYS A 286 5.08 -13.80 13.89
N ALA A 287 4.52 -12.59 13.98
CA ALA A 287 3.43 -12.29 14.90
C ALA A 287 2.20 -13.18 14.64
N TYR A 288 1.84 -13.41 13.38
CA TYR A 288 0.76 -14.31 13.02
C TYR A 288 1.04 -15.77 13.44
N ASN A 289 2.27 -16.25 13.22
CA ASN A 289 2.67 -17.59 13.66
C ASN A 289 2.69 -17.71 15.18
N SER A 290 3.13 -16.67 15.90
CA SER A 290 3.09 -16.62 17.37
C SER A 290 1.65 -16.69 17.89
N TYR A 291 0.71 -16.00 17.20
CA TYR A 291 -0.71 -16.10 17.52
C TYR A 291 -1.26 -17.53 17.27
N MET A 292 -0.88 -18.18 16.16
CA MET A 292 -1.24 -19.57 15.92
C MET A 292 -0.69 -20.52 17.00
N LYS A 293 0.54 -20.30 17.44
CA LYS A 293 1.14 -21.10 18.55
C LYS A 293 0.32 -20.92 19.83
N LEU A 294 -0.04 -19.69 20.19
CA LEU A 294 -0.85 -19.38 21.35
C LEU A 294 -2.20 -20.14 21.32
N LEU A 295 -2.88 -20.15 20.17
CA LEU A 295 -4.15 -20.91 20.00
C LEU A 295 -3.94 -22.41 20.15
N ASN A 296 -2.87 -22.97 19.58
CA ASN A 296 -2.57 -24.40 19.65
C ASN A 296 -2.19 -24.85 21.07
N GLU A 297 -1.41 -24.06 21.80
CA GLU A 297 -1.01 -24.36 23.18
C GLU A 297 -2.22 -24.40 24.12
N ARG A 298 -3.20 -23.53 23.89
CA ARG A 298 -4.45 -23.49 24.66
C ARG A 298 -5.50 -24.49 24.19
N ARG A 299 -5.19 -25.36 23.21
CA ARG A 299 -6.14 -26.29 22.58
C ARG A 299 -7.42 -25.61 22.12
N ALA A 300 -7.34 -24.32 21.75
CA ALA A 300 -8.46 -23.58 21.20
C ALA A 300 -8.81 -24.11 19.81
N ILE A 301 -10.09 -24.11 19.48
CA ILE A 301 -10.53 -24.42 18.12
C ILE A 301 -10.10 -23.24 17.24
N ASN A 302 -9.29 -23.52 16.22
CA ASN A 302 -8.90 -22.51 15.24
C ASN A 302 -10.13 -22.19 14.35
N ASP A 303 -10.92 -21.23 14.77
CA ASP A 303 -12.01 -20.72 13.95
C ASP A 303 -11.47 -19.82 12.84
N THR A 304 -11.96 -20.04 11.62
CA THR A 304 -11.52 -19.31 10.43
C THR A 304 -12.72 -18.75 9.67
N ILE A 305 -12.56 -17.54 9.17
CA ILE A 305 -13.54 -16.87 8.32
C ILE A 305 -12.95 -16.60 6.94
N THR A 306 -13.80 -16.62 5.92
CA THR A 306 -13.44 -16.13 4.58
C THR A 306 -13.91 -14.70 4.45
N LEU A 307 -12.98 -13.79 4.19
CA LEU A 307 -13.22 -12.36 4.00
C LEU A 307 -13.53 -12.03 2.54
N GLU A 308 -13.97 -10.81 2.29
CA GLU A 308 -14.09 -10.24 0.96
C GLU A 308 -12.78 -10.39 0.17
N GLY A 309 -12.87 -10.67 -1.12
CA GLY A 309 -11.70 -11.02 -1.94
C GLY A 309 -11.20 -12.46 -1.77
N GLY A 310 -11.88 -13.33 -0.97
CA GLY A 310 -11.56 -14.75 -0.81
C GLY A 310 -10.41 -15.04 0.16
N PHE A 311 -10.02 -14.09 1.01
CA PHE A 311 -8.95 -14.27 1.99
C PHE A 311 -9.42 -15.05 3.21
N LYS A 312 -8.60 -16.02 3.65
CA LYS A 312 -8.84 -16.76 4.90
C LYS A 312 -8.15 -16.05 6.06
N ALA A 313 -8.87 -15.88 7.17
CA ALA A 313 -8.37 -15.25 8.38
C ALA A 313 -8.68 -16.11 9.61
N LEU A 314 -7.81 -16.04 10.62
CA LEU A 314 -8.12 -16.51 11.97
C LEU A 314 -9.04 -15.51 12.66
N LEU A 315 -9.74 -15.92 13.71
CA LEU A 315 -10.58 -15.03 14.50
C LEU A 315 -9.96 -14.77 15.88
N PHE A 316 -10.07 -13.53 16.32
CA PHE A 316 -9.83 -13.10 17.70
C PHE A 316 -11.09 -12.37 18.19
N ASN A 317 -11.86 -12.97 19.10
CA ASN A 317 -13.11 -12.40 19.60
C ASN A 317 -14.05 -11.88 18.48
N GLY A 318 -14.22 -12.68 17.40
CA GLY A 318 -15.03 -12.31 16.25
C GLY A 318 -14.35 -11.35 15.25
N ARG A 319 -13.16 -10.87 15.54
CA ARG A 319 -12.39 -9.98 14.66
C ARG A 319 -11.41 -10.79 13.82
N PRO A 320 -11.36 -10.58 12.49
CA PRO A 320 -10.44 -11.32 11.62
C PRO A 320 -8.99 -10.89 11.85
N VAL A 321 -8.11 -11.88 12.01
CA VAL A 321 -6.66 -11.73 12.06
C VAL A 321 -6.07 -12.18 10.73
N THR A 322 -5.55 -11.25 9.95
CA THR A 322 -4.98 -11.51 8.63
C THR A 322 -3.46 -11.46 8.65
N ARG A 323 -2.83 -12.37 7.90
CA ARG A 323 -1.39 -12.34 7.70
C ARG A 323 -1.04 -11.39 6.57
N ASN A 324 -0.12 -10.45 6.82
CA ASN A 324 0.40 -9.57 5.79
C ASN A 324 1.92 -9.71 5.63
N LYS A 325 2.38 -9.85 4.37
CA LYS A 325 3.80 -10.02 4.05
C LYS A 325 4.58 -8.70 3.98
N PHE A 326 3.89 -7.58 3.83
CA PHE A 326 4.51 -6.26 3.71
C PHE A 326 4.64 -5.56 5.07
N LEU A 327 3.90 -6.02 6.07
CA LEU A 327 4.05 -5.57 7.44
C LEU A 327 5.33 -6.18 8.04
N ASP A 328 5.98 -5.45 8.96
CA ASP A 328 7.12 -5.96 9.73
C ASP A 328 6.74 -7.29 10.43
N GLU A 329 7.64 -8.27 10.39
CA GLU A 329 7.37 -9.64 10.82
C GLU A 329 6.83 -9.77 12.24
N THR A 330 7.26 -8.89 13.15
CA THR A 330 6.91 -8.90 14.58
C THR A 330 5.87 -7.86 14.96
N THR A 331 5.16 -7.31 14.00
CA THR A 331 4.19 -6.23 14.21
C THR A 331 2.75 -6.73 14.05
N ILE A 332 1.86 -6.21 14.90
CA ILE A 332 0.41 -6.35 14.79
C ILE A 332 -0.18 -4.94 14.73
N ASP A 333 -1.03 -4.70 13.74
CA ASP A 333 -1.81 -3.49 13.57
C ASP A 333 -3.27 -3.75 13.89
N LEU A 334 -3.85 -2.90 14.73
CA LEU A 334 -5.23 -2.94 15.17
C LEU A 334 -5.95 -1.69 14.64
N TYR A 335 -7.03 -1.86 13.89
CA TYR A 335 -7.76 -0.74 13.30
C TYR A 335 -9.21 -1.08 12.95
N ASP A 336 -10.02 -0.03 12.84
CA ASP A 336 -11.31 -0.08 12.19
C ASP A 336 -11.18 0.31 10.72
N THR A 337 -11.57 -0.58 9.82
CA THR A 337 -11.52 -0.33 8.36
C THR A 337 -12.45 0.81 7.92
N SER A 338 -13.50 1.12 8.69
CA SER A 338 -14.41 2.22 8.39
C SER A 338 -13.79 3.62 8.53
N LEU A 339 -12.68 3.72 9.27
CA LEU A 339 -11.92 4.96 9.41
C LEU A 339 -11.13 5.33 8.16
N PHE A 340 -10.96 4.38 7.25
CA PHE A 340 -10.14 4.55 6.06
C PHE A 340 -11.00 4.69 4.80
N THR A 341 -10.50 5.49 3.87
CA THR A 341 -11.05 5.61 2.51
C THR A 341 -9.91 5.75 1.53
N ILE A 342 -10.09 5.21 0.34
CA ILE A 342 -9.27 5.54 -0.82
C ILE A 342 -10.01 6.62 -1.59
N ASP A 343 -9.54 7.86 -1.45
CA ASP A 343 -10.08 8.98 -2.20
C ASP A 343 -9.39 9.05 -3.56
N GLN A 344 -10.18 9.02 -4.66
CA GLN A 344 -9.68 8.90 -6.02
C GLN A 344 -10.38 9.87 -6.97
N ILE A 345 -9.63 10.37 -7.96
CA ILE A 345 -10.20 11.17 -9.06
C ILE A 345 -10.96 10.26 -10.02
N ALA A 346 -10.30 9.16 -10.42
CA ALA A 346 -10.86 8.12 -11.25
C ALA A 346 -10.29 6.76 -10.84
N ASP A 347 -11.07 5.69 -11.05
CA ASP A 347 -10.55 4.34 -10.89
C ASP A 347 -9.63 3.98 -12.06
N TRP A 348 -8.97 2.81 -11.98
CA TRP A 348 -8.06 2.35 -13.04
C TRP A 348 -8.67 2.55 -14.42
N GLU A 349 -7.97 3.32 -15.25
CA GLU A 349 -8.36 3.59 -16.65
C GLU A 349 -7.12 3.62 -17.54
N TRP A 350 -7.32 3.23 -18.82
CA TRP A 350 -6.28 3.37 -19.81
C TRP A 350 -6.12 4.84 -20.17
N LEU A 351 -4.87 5.29 -20.24
CA LEU A 351 -4.55 6.59 -20.81
C LEU A 351 -4.78 6.51 -22.32
N ASP A 352 -5.88 7.11 -22.75
CA ASP A 352 -6.30 7.17 -24.14
C ASP A 352 -5.97 8.54 -24.72
N ASP A 353 -5.41 8.53 -25.90
CA ASP A 353 -5.35 9.72 -26.74
C ASP A 353 -6.49 9.58 -27.76
N ASP A 354 -7.48 10.47 -27.71
CA ASP A 354 -8.66 10.47 -28.61
C ASP A 354 -8.33 10.32 -30.10
N VAL A 355 -7.08 10.60 -30.47
CA VAL A 355 -6.59 10.51 -31.86
C VAL A 355 -5.95 9.15 -32.14
N HIS A 356 -5.17 8.57 -31.23
CA HIS A 356 -4.33 7.38 -31.50
C HIS A 356 -4.77 6.14 -30.71
N GLY A 357 -5.71 6.28 -29.79
CA GLY A 357 -6.16 5.21 -28.91
C GLY A 357 -5.16 4.88 -27.81
N ILE A 358 -5.36 3.74 -27.11
CA ILE A 358 -4.57 3.31 -25.95
C ILE A 358 -3.11 3.02 -26.32
N LEU A 359 -2.88 2.37 -27.46
CA LEU A 359 -1.54 1.95 -27.89
C LEU A 359 -0.87 3.04 -28.73
N GLN A 360 0.06 3.74 -28.12
CA GLN A 360 0.81 4.81 -28.77
C GLN A 360 2.17 4.29 -29.26
N ARG A 361 2.59 4.73 -30.44
CA ARG A 361 3.89 4.35 -30.98
C ARG A 361 5.00 5.12 -30.28
N ASN A 362 5.99 4.43 -29.78
CA ASN A 362 7.20 5.07 -29.27
C ASN A 362 8.01 5.68 -30.45
N ALA A 363 8.27 6.97 -30.40
CA ALA A 363 8.84 7.73 -31.52
C ALA A 363 10.22 7.24 -32.00
N ARG A 364 10.97 6.54 -31.15
CA ARG A 364 12.35 6.07 -31.46
C ARG A 364 12.46 4.56 -31.62
N TYR A 365 11.38 3.81 -31.33
CA TYR A 365 11.41 2.35 -31.30
C TYR A 365 10.25 1.78 -32.13
N ALA A 366 10.44 0.57 -32.65
CA ALA A 366 9.37 -0.19 -33.31
C ALA A 366 8.50 -0.93 -32.28
N THR A 367 8.00 -0.18 -31.28
CA THR A 367 7.14 -0.67 -30.19
C THR A 367 5.96 0.26 -30.00
N TYR A 368 4.86 -0.31 -29.56
CA TYR A 368 3.67 0.40 -29.08
C TYR A 368 3.57 0.25 -27.56
N GLU A 369 3.24 1.30 -26.88
CA GLU A 369 3.10 1.33 -25.44
C GLU A 369 1.67 1.76 -25.07
N GLY A 370 1.09 1.06 -24.09
CA GLY A 370 -0.19 1.41 -23.48
C GLY A 370 -0.01 1.54 -21.98
N SER A 371 -0.55 2.61 -21.41
CA SER A 371 -0.42 2.88 -19.96
C SER A 371 -1.81 2.92 -19.32
N ILE A 372 -1.91 2.30 -18.15
CA ILE A 372 -3.06 2.40 -17.26
C ILE A 372 -2.69 3.29 -16.07
N ALA A 373 -3.62 4.10 -15.61
CA ALA A 373 -3.41 5.02 -14.51
C ALA A 373 -4.54 4.96 -13.48
N LYS A 374 -4.21 5.30 -12.24
CA LYS A 374 -5.14 5.60 -11.16
C LYS A 374 -4.59 6.75 -10.32
N TYR A 375 -5.45 7.72 -10.01
CA TYR A 375 -5.09 8.90 -9.22
C TYR A 375 -5.84 8.85 -7.91
N CYS A 376 -5.14 8.53 -6.81
CA CYS A 376 -5.76 8.35 -5.50
C CYS A 376 -4.79 8.58 -4.35
N ASP A 377 -5.29 8.66 -3.12
CA ASP A 377 -4.50 8.51 -1.91
C ASP A 377 -5.32 7.81 -0.81
N LEU A 378 -4.64 7.22 0.17
CA LEU A 378 -5.26 6.58 1.33
C LEU A 378 -5.44 7.63 2.43
N MET A 379 -6.68 7.80 2.88
CA MET A 379 -7.04 8.73 3.94
C MET A 379 -7.53 7.99 5.17
N CYS A 380 -7.10 8.42 6.35
CA CYS A 380 -7.61 7.96 7.65
C CYS A 380 -8.26 9.12 8.38
N ARG A 381 -9.54 8.97 8.79
CA ARG A 381 -10.28 10.04 9.47
C ARG A 381 -9.83 10.28 10.90
N LEU A 382 -9.40 9.23 11.61
CA LEU A 382 -9.02 9.30 13.02
C LEU A 382 -7.76 8.47 13.29
N PRO A 383 -6.57 9.01 13.00
CA PRO A 383 -5.32 8.28 13.22
C PRO A 383 -5.08 7.85 14.66
N GLY A 384 -5.58 8.60 15.65
CA GLY A 384 -5.48 8.23 17.07
C GLY A 384 -6.26 6.95 17.44
N GLY A 385 -7.34 6.64 16.70
CA GLY A 385 -8.14 5.42 16.90
C GLY A 385 -7.49 4.13 16.40
N LEU A 386 -6.17 4.12 16.25
CA LEU A 386 -5.38 3.00 15.73
C LEU A 386 -4.33 2.57 16.75
N ALA A 387 -3.97 1.26 16.77
CA ALA A 387 -2.81 0.81 17.54
C ALA A 387 -1.88 -0.07 16.74
N ARG A 388 -0.59 0.02 17.08
CA ARG A 388 0.47 -0.82 16.55
C ARG A 388 1.29 -1.44 17.67
N LEU A 389 1.34 -2.78 17.69
CA LEU A 389 2.12 -3.56 18.62
C LEU A 389 3.36 -4.07 17.91
N LYS A 390 4.55 -3.69 18.38
CA LYS A 390 5.84 -4.11 17.81
C LYS A 390 6.59 -5.02 18.77
N GLY A 391 7.51 -5.82 18.23
CA GLY A 391 8.32 -6.73 19.04
C GLY A 391 7.52 -7.90 19.57
N VAL A 392 6.47 -8.31 18.88
CA VAL A 392 5.67 -9.49 19.24
C VAL A 392 6.55 -10.74 19.16
N ALA A 393 6.65 -11.45 20.27
CA ALA A 393 7.39 -12.70 20.42
C ALA A 393 6.44 -13.88 20.60
N ASP A 394 6.98 -15.09 20.53
CA ASP A 394 6.23 -16.32 20.81
C ASP A 394 5.65 -16.27 22.23
N PRO A 395 4.52 -16.99 22.48
CA PRO A 395 3.96 -17.07 23.83
C PRO A 395 5.02 -17.58 24.80
N ALA A 396 4.95 -17.12 26.05
CA ALA A 396 5.82 -17.64 27.10
C ALA A 396 5.54 -19.14 27.26
N ALA A 397 6.60 -19.95 27.38
CA ALA A 397 6.43 -21.38 27.67
C ALA A 397 5.63 -21.54 28.96
N ALA A 398 4.59 -22.39 28.93
CA ALA A 398 3.71 -22.66 30.07
C ALA A 398 4.44 -23.41 31.16
#